data_65b39ee830084341f05d5a6751bbb6c8
#
_entry.id   65b39ee830084341f05d5a6751bbb6c8
#
_cell.length_a   1.000
_cell.length_b   1.000
_cell.length_c   1.000
_cell.angle_alpha   90.00
_cell.angle_beta   90.00
_cell.angle_gamma   90.00
#
_symmetry.space_group_name_H-M   'P 1'
#
loop_
_entity.id
_entity.type
_entity.pdbx_description
1 polymer ?
#
loop_
_entity_poly.entity_id
_entity_poly.type
_entity_poly.pdbx_seq_one_letter_code
_entity_poly.pdbx_strand_id
1 'polypeptide(L)'
;MKNNRLLIFFLLICYTGSMAQTSNPKQYKYVFTVAKDGTGDYYTIQDAIDAMRVYPLAPITLYIRNGTYHEKIEVPATNTDISFIGENVDSTIIVFDDYSGKGKHTTFTSYTAKISGNRFRAANISFVNSAGPVGQALALFVDADKAVFTNCKFLGNQDTIFSSGETSRQLFDHCFIEGTTDFIFGPGTAVFNACTIRCKSNSFITAASTPKGNKYGFVFLDCSITADSVVTKLSLGRPWRNYARTVFFRCQLPAAVTPAGWDNWGNPENEKTAYYAEYKNTGPGAAAGKRVKW
;
A
#
# COMPACT_ATOMS: atom_id res chain seq x y z
N MET A 1 -38.89 -68.68 64.58
CA MET A 1 -37.54 -68.59 64.00
C MET A 1 -37.69 -68.06 62.58
N LYS A 2 -37.37 -66.82 62.29
CA LYS A 2 -37.45 -66.20 60.95
C LYS A 2 -36.05 -65.89 60.49
N ASN A 3 -35.62 -66.58 59.43
CA ASN A 3 -34.36 -66.36 58.77
C ASN A 3 -34.45 -65.15 57.85
N ASN A 4 -33.76 -64.08 58.21
CA ASN A 4 -33.52 -62.97 57.29
C ASN A 4 -32.26 -63.22 56.43
N ARG A 5 -32.40 -63.43 55.16
CA ARG A 5 -31.29 -63.42 54.21
C ARG A 5 -31.07 -62.04 53.69
N LEU A 6 -29.92 -61.47 54.02
CA LEU A 6 -29.45 -60.20 53.52
C LEU A 6 -28.87 -60.38 52.11
N LEU A 7 -29.54 -59.83 51.12
CA LEU A 7 -29.02 -59.81 49.70
C LEU A 7 -28.12 -58.59 49.55
N ILE A 8 -26.81 -58.83 49.37
CA ILE A 8 -25.84 -57.75 49.07
C ILE A 8 -25.78 -57.63 47.54
N PHE A 9 -26.26 -56.49 47.01
CA PHE A 9 -26.09 -56.12 45.61
C PHE A 9 -24.73 -55.46 45.41
N PHE A 10 -23.84 -56.13 44.67
CA PHE A 10 -22.58 -55.52 44.17
C PHE A 10 -22.90 -54.65 42.94
N LEU A 11 -22.84 -53.34 43.09
CA LEU A 11 -22.90 -52.41 41.99
C LEU A 11 -21.53 -52.35 41.29
N LEU A 12 -21.41 -53.00 40.13
CA LEU A 12 -20.23 -52.87 39.25
C LEU A 12 -20.31 -51.53 38.54
N ILE A 13 -19.55 -50.52 39.01
CA ILE A 13 -19.39 -49.24 38.31
C ILE A 13 -18.35 -49.49 37.21
N CYS A 14 -18.82 -49.64 35.95
CA CYS A 14 -17.95 -49.59 34.77
C CYS A 14 -17.50 -48.13 34.55
N TYR A 15 -16.27 -47.84 34.93
CA TYR A 15 -15.62 -46.59 34.54
C TYR A 15 -15.23 -46.69 33.05
N THR A 16 -16.09 -46.21 32.15
CA THR A 16 -15.71 -45.94 30.76
C THR A 16 -14.87 -44.66 30.75
N GLY A 17 -13.55 -44.84 30.85
CA GLY A 17 -12.61 -43.74 30.65
C GLY A 17 -12.78 -43.21 29.22
N SER A 18 -13.48 -42.09 29.08
CA SER A 18 -13.50 -41.32 27.82
C SER A 18 -12.10 -40.78 27.63
N MET A 19 -11.30 -41.43 26.79
CA MET A 19 -10.06 -40.87 26.28
C MET A 19 -10.43 -39.64 25.49
N ALA A 20 -10.34 -38.45 26.09
CA ALA A 20 -10.38 -37.20 25.38
C ALA A 20 -9.24 -37.26 24.35
N GLN A 21 -9.59 -37.42 23.11
CA GLN A 21 -8.67 -37.27 21.98
C GLN A 21 -8.11 -35.85 22.03
N THR A 22 -6.91 -35.70 22.60
CA THR A 22 -6.20 -34.42 22.57
C THR A 22 -5.85 -34.19 21.11
N SER A 23 -6.72 -33.46 20.40
CA SER A 23 -6.36 -32.92 19.10
C SER A 23 -5.12 -32.07 19.34
N ASN A 24 -3.98 -32.45 18.76
CA ASN A 24 -2.81 -31.58 18.71
C ASN A 24 -3.25 -30.22 18.27
N PRO A 25 -2.96 -29.16 19.04
CA PRO A 25 -3.34 -27.83 18.62
C PRO A 25 -2.76 -27.60 17.23
N LYS A 26 -3.61 -27.26 16.26
CA LYS A 26 -3.20 -27.00 14.89
C LYS A 26 -2.06 -25.99 14.94
N GLN A 27 -0.85 -26.41 14.66
CA GLN A 27 0.30 -25.51 14.65
C GLN A 27 0.15 -24.59 13.43
N TYR A 28 -0.18 -23.33 13.66
CA TYR A 28 -0.33 -22.36 12.59
C TYR A 28 1.04 -21.98 12.02
N LYS A 29 1.10 -21.88 10.70
CA LYS A 29 2.30 -21.42 9.98
C LYS A 29 2.34 -19.90 9.99
N TYR A 30 3.50 -19.34 10.30
CA TYR A 30 3.75 -17.88 10.34
C TYR A 30 4.85 -17.42 9.38
N VAL A 31 5.51 -18.36 8.72
CA VAL A 31 6.53 -18.07 7.71
C VAL A 31 6.17 -18.85 6.45
N PHE A 32 6.07 -18.14 5.35
CA PHE A 32 5.72 -18.67 4.04
C PHE A 32 6.79 -18.28 3.02
N THR A 33 6.98 -19.09 2.00
CA THR A 33 7.86 -18.79 0.87
C THR A 33 7.11 -19.00 -0.43
N VAL A 34 7.17 -18.00 -1.32
CA VAL A 34 6.68 -18.08 -2.70
C VAL A 34 7.86 -18.14 -3.64
N ALA A 35 7.87 -19.12 -4.54
CA ALA A 35 8.89 -19.28 -5.57
C ALA A 35 8.30 -19.90 -6.83
N LYS A 36 8.54 -19.30 -8.00
CA LYS A 36 8.00 -19.78 -9.28
C LYS A 36 8.64 -21.08 -9.76
N ASP A 37 9.81 -21.41 -9.26
CA ASP A 37 10.54 -22.65 -9.58
C ASP A 37 10.12 -23.87 -8.75
N GLY A 38 9.15 -23.68 -7.83
CA GLY A 38 8.64 -24.74 -6.94
C GLY A 38 9.48 -25.02 -5.70
N THR A 39 10.50 -24.22 -5.43
CA THR A 39 11.32 -24.34 -4.20
C THR A 39 10.65 -23.70 -2.98
N GLY A 40 9.55 -22.97 -3.18
CA GLY A 40 8.75 -22.36 -2.12
C GLY A 40 7.58 -23.23 -1.66
N ASP A 41 6.84 -22.72 -0.68
CA ASP A 41 5.59 -23.34 -0.21
C ASP A 41 4.46 -23.17 -1.24
N TYR A 42 4.50 -22.08 -2.02
CA TYR A 42 3.50 -21.70 -3.02
C TYR A 42 4.18 -21.19 -4.30
N TYR A 43 3.49 -21.35 -5.42
CA TYR A 43 3.91 -20.82 -6.73
C TYR A 43 3.41 -19.39 -6.95
N THR A 44 2.28 -19.03 -6.32
CA THR A 44 1.66 -17.71 -6.45
C THR A 44 1.60 -16.99 -5.09
N ILE A 45 1.61 -15.66 -5.16
CA ILE A 45 1.54 -14.81 -3.97
C ILE A 45 0.13 -14.86 -3.37
N GLN A 46 -0.92 -14.86 -4.24
CA GLN A 46 -2.29 -14.87 -3.75
C GLN A 46 -2.62 -16.19 -3.02
N ASP A 47 -2.18 -17.35 -3.52
CA ASP A 47 -2.39 -18.63 -2.82
C ASP A 47 -1.72 -18.63 -1.44
N ALA A 48 -0.55 -18.01 -1.32
CA ALA A 48 0.11 -17.87 -0.02
C ALA A 48 -0.69 -16.97 0.93
N ILE A 49 -1.25 -15.85 0.43
CA ILE A 49 -2.12 -14.96 1.22
C ILE A 49 -3.37 -15.69 1.69
N ASP A 50 -4.02 -16.44 0.81
CA ASP A 50 -5.28 -17.17 1.08
C ASP A 50 -5.07 -18.30 2.10
N ALA A 51 -3.86 -18.85 2.17
CA ALA A 51 -3.48 -19.85 3.16
C ALA A 51 -3.14 -19.27 4.54
N MET A 52 -2.94 -17.95 4.66
CA MET A 52 -2.63 -17.31 5.92
C MET A 52 -3.84 -17.30 6.85
N ARG A 53 -3.56 -17.47 8.15
CA ARG A 53 -4.60 -17.32 9.16
C ARG A 53 -5.12 -15.87 9.20
N VAL A 54 -6.43 -15.71 9.14
CA VAL A 54 -7.08 -14.44 9.46
C VAL A 54 -6.94 -14.12 10.96
N TYR A 55 -6.78 -12.86 11.31
CA TYR A 55 -6.51 -12.40 12.68
C TYR A 55 -5.37 -13.22 13.32
N PRO A 56 -4.17 -13.17 12.75
CA PRO A 56 -3.05 -13.99 13.19
C PRO A 56 -2.66 -13.65 14.64
N LEU A 57 -2.29 -14.68 15.41
CA LEU A 57 -1.88 -14.52 16.81
C LEU A 57 -0.43 -14.04 16.96
N ALA A 58 0.34 -14.08 15.88
CA ALA A 58 1.70 -13.55 15.77
C ALA A 58 1.92 -13.01 14.35
N PRO A 59 2.90 -12.11 14.14
CA PRO A 59 3.22 -11.59 12.81
C PRO A 59 3.53 -12.71 11.80
N ILE A 60 3.03 -12.54 10.57
CA ILE A 60 3.30 -13.47 9.47
C ILE A 60 4.33 -12.86 8.53
N THR A 61 5.28 -13.65 8.09
CA THR A 61 6.27 -13.27 7.08
C THR A 61 6.11 -14.10 5.82
N LEU A 62 6.01 -13.45 4.68
CA LEU A 62 6.04 -14.03 3.34
C LEU A 62 7.33 -13.63 2.65
N TYR A 63 8.22 -14.60 2.40
CA TYR A 63 9.39 -14.41 1.56
C TYR A 63 9.01 -14.68 0.11
N ILE A 64 9.34 -13.73 -0.77
CA ILE A 64 9.03 -13.81 -2.21
C ILE A 64 10.35 -13.87 -2.96
N ARG A 65 10.61 -15.01 -3.60
CA ARG A 65 11.82 -15.21 -4.41
C ARG A 65 11.76 -14.36 -5.68
N ASN A 66 12.92 -14.14 -6.29
CA ASN A 66 13.02 -13.45 -7.57
C ASN A 66 12.11 -14.11 -8.62
N GLY A 67 11.40 -13.28 -9.37
CA GLY A 67 10.46 -13.70 -10.41
C GLY A 67 9.48 -12.59 -10.76
N THR A 68 8.91 -12.67 -11.96
CA THR A 68 7.79 -11.82 -12.38
C THR A 68 6.49 -12.56 -12.09
N TYR A 69 5.75 -12.09 -11.11
CA TYR A 69 4.45 -12.60 -10.68
C TYR A 69 3.35 -11.80 -11.37
N HIS A 70 2.78 -12.38 -12.43
CA HIS A 70 1.66 -11.76 -13.14
C HIS A 70 0.37 -12.06 -12.37
N GLU A 71 0.14 -11.30 -11.31
CA GLU A 71 -0.92 -11.51 -10.36
C GLU A 71 -1.55 -10.19 -9.91
N LYS A 72 -2.85 -10.22 -9.69
CA LYS A 72 -3.59 -9.19 -8.98
C LYS A 72 -3.82 -9.68 -7.57
N ILE A 73 -3.15 -9.06 -6.61
CA ILE A 73 -3.15 -9.54 -5.22
C ILE A 73 -3.99 -8.66 -4.30
N GLU A 74 -4.59 -9.31 -3.29
CA GLU A 74 -5.32 -8.61 -2.23
C GLU A 74 -4.95 -9.17 -0.86
N VAL A 75 -4.50 -8.31 0.06
CA VAL A 75 -4.33 -8.62 1.47
C VAL A 75 -5.55 -8.09 2.21
N PRO A 76 -6.47 -8.96 2.65
CA PRO A 76 -7.73 -8.54 3.29
C PRO A 76 -7.50 -7.82 4.64
N ALA A 77 -8.46 -7.03 5.08
CA ALA A 77 -8.40 -6.31 6.36
C ALA A 77 -8.27 -7.23 7.58
N THR A 78 -8.69 -8.49 7.44
CA THR A 78 -8.54 -9.53 8.47
C THR A 78 -7.12 -10.07 8.61
N ASN A 79 -6.26 -9.82 7.63
CA ASN A 79 -4.88 -10.32 7.57
C ASN A 79 -3.92 -9.21 8.04
N THR A 80 -3.88 -8.96 9.35
CA THR A 80 -3.04 -7.94 9.98
C THR A 80 -1.62 -8.46 10.28
N ASP A 81 -0.68 -7.53 10.50
CA ASP A 81 0.71 -7.85 10.91
C ASP A 81 1.45 -8.77 9.91
N ILE A 82 1.21 -8.54 8.62
CA ILE A 82 1.86 -9.31 7.56
C ILE A 82 3.05 -8.54 7.00
N SER A 83 4.16 -9.24 6.79
CA SER A 83 5.36 -8.72 6.14
C SER A 83 5.66 -9.48 4.85
N PHE A 84 5.76 -8.77 3.73
CA PHE A 84 6.26 -9.28 2.46
C PHE A 84 7.72 -8.88 2.30
N ILE A 85 8.60 -9.84 2.05
CA ILE A 85 10.02 -9.61 1.88
C ILE A 85 10.46 -10.18 0.54
N GLY A 86 10.68 -9.32 -0.43
CA GLY A 86 11.26 -9.68 -1.72
C GLY A 86 12.75 -9.97 -1.59
N GLU A 87 13.25 -10.85 -2.40
CA GLU A 87 14.67 -11.20 -2.43
C GLU A 87 15.51 -10.06 -3.03
N ASN A 88 15.01 -9.40 -4.07
CA ASN A 88 15.65 -8.24 -4.69
C ASN A 88 14.59 -7.35 -5.37
N VAL A 89 14.66 -6.04 -5.15
CA VAL A 89 13.65 -5.08 -5.65
C VAL A 89 13.53 -5.05 -7.18
N ASP A 90 14.61 -5.32 -7.90
CA ASP A 90 14.61 -5.28 -9.37
C ASP A 90 14.15 -6.59 -10.00
N SER A 91 14.09 -7.66 -9.22
CA SER A 91 13.82 -9.01 -9.70
C SER A 91 12.61 -9.67 -9.03
N THR A 92 12.12 -9.13 -7.90
CA THR A 92 10.86 -9.55 -7.27
C THR A 92 9.75 -8.61 -7.72
N ILE A 93 9.05 -8.97 -8.78
CA ILE A 93 8.12 -8.09 -9.49
C ILE A 93 6.70 -8.64 -9.42
N ILE A 94 5.77 -7.88 -8.86
CA ILE A 94 4.33 -8.15 -8.90
C ILE A 94 3.73 -7.22 -9.94
N VAL A 95 3.12 -7.77 -10.99
CA VAL A 95 2.65 -7.00 -12.14
C VAL A 95 1.25 -7.43 -12.56
N PHE A 96 0.41 -6.43 -12.88
CA PHE A 96 -0.88 -6.65 -13.53
C PHE A 96 -1.19 -5.48 -14.47
N ASP A 97 -2.25 -5.59 -15.30
CA ASP A 97 -2.52 -4.65 -16.39
C ASP A 97 -3.99 -4.17 -16.43
N ASP A 98 -4.72 -4.22 -15.31
CA ASP A 98 -6.05 -3.64 -15.24
C ASP A 98 -6.00 -2.11 -15.21
N TYR A 99 -6.98 -1.47 -15.86
CA TYR A 99 -7.18 -0.03 -15.88
C TYR A 99 -8.68 0.32 -15.84
N SER A 100 -8.99 1.55 -15.48
CA SER A 100 -10.36 2.06 -15.45
C SER A 100 -10.98 2.05 -16.85
N GLY A 101 -12.06 1.28 -17.02
CA GLY A 101 -12.72 1.08 -18.32
C GLY A 101 -12.35 -0.23 -19.01
N LYS A 102 -11.37 -1.01 -18.55
CA LYS A 102 -11.13 -2.37 -19.00
C LYS A 102 -12.25 -3.28 -18.44
N GLY A 103 -13.20 -3.66 -19.29
CA GLY A 103 -14.37 -4.41 -18.85
C GLY A 103 -15.20 -3.61 -17.83
N LYS A 104 -15.34 -4.15 -16.60
CA LYS A 104 -16.08 -3.50 -15.50
C LYS A 104 -15.17 -2.80 -14.48
N HIS A 105 -13.88 -2.70 -14.76
CA HIS A 105 -12.96 -2.08 -13.82
C HIS A 105 -13.18 -0.56 -13.74
N THR A 106 -13.16 -0.06 -12.52
CA THR A 106 -13.07 1.36 -12.19
C THR A 106 -11.63 1.68 -11.77
N THR A 107 -11.29 2.92 -11.54
CA THR A 107 -10.01 3.31 -10.95
C THR A 107 -9.70 2.45 -9.72
N PHE A 108 -10.66 2.30 -8.81
CA PHE A 108 -10.45 1.63 -7.52
C PHE A 108 -10.40 0.10 -7.59
N THR A 109 -10.71 -0.48 -8.73
CA THR A 109 -10.61 -1.93 -8.97
C THR A 109 -9.53 -2.27 -9.98
N SER A 110 -8.72 -1.32 -10.41
CA SER A 110 -7.64 -1.50 -11.39
C SER A 110 -6.28 -1.82 -10.77
N TYR A 111 -6.22 -2.04 -9.46
CA TYR A 111 -4.96 -2.25 -8.74
C TYR A 111 -4.24 -3.54 -9.16
N THR A 112 -2.92 -3.49 -9.11
CA THR A 112 -2.08 -4.69 -9.08
C THR A 112 -2.07 -5.29 -7.68
N ALA A 113 -1.85 -4.46 -6.64
CA ALA A 113 -1.89 -4.88 -5.24
C ALA A 113 -2.87 -4.03 -4.44
N LYS A 114 -3.77 -4.68 -3.67
CA LYS A 114 -4.63 -4.02 -2.68
C LYS A 114 -4.27 -4.50 -1.28
N ILE A 115 -3.96 -3.56 -0.40
CA ILE A 115 -3.46 -3.82 0.95
C ILE A 115 -4.41 -3.18 1.96
N SER A 116 -5.23 -4.00 2.61
CA SER A 116 -6.20 -3.57 3.62
C SER A 116 -5.84 -4.03 5.05
N GLY A 117 -4.94 -4.99 5.19
CA GLY A 117 -4.50 -5.50 6.50
C GLY A 117 -3.62 -4.51 7.26
N ASN A 118 -4.06 -4.07 8.43
CA ASN A 118 -3.32 -3.12 9.25
C ASN A 118 -1.93 -3.63 9.66
N ARG A 119 -0.96 -2.72 9.81
CA ARG A 119 0.45 -2.98 10.14
C ARG A 119 1.17 -3.85 9.10
N PHE A 120 0.70 -3.79 7.86
CA PHE A 120 1.37 -4.41 6.72
C PHE A 120 2.76 -3.82 6.51
N ARG A 121 3.71 -4.65 6.11
CA ARG A 121 5.07 -4.25 5.71
C ARG A 121 5.43 -4.88 4.39
N ALA A 122 6.12 -4.15 3.55
CA ALA A 122 6.75 -4.69 2.35
C ALA A 122 8.17 -4.17 2.22
N ALA A 123 9.09 -5.03 1.80
CA ALA A 123 10.46 -4.65 1.51
C ALA A 123 10.98 -5.34 0.25
N ASN A 124 11.77 -4.61 -0.55
CA ASN A 124 12.48 -5.11 -1.73
C ASN A 124 11.55 -5.71 -2.82
N ILE A 125 10.42 -5.07 -3.09
CA ILE A 125 9.43 -5.54 -4.08
C ILE A 125 9.09 -4.43 -5.06
N SER A 126 8.95 -4.76 -6.34
CA SER A 126 8.37 -3.89 -7.37
C SER A 126 6.90 -4.21 -7.57
N PHE A 127 6.04 -3.22 -7.38
CA PHE A 127 4.62 -3.25 -7.71
C PHE A 127 4.40 -2.49 -9.02
N VAL A 128 3.91 -3.15 -10.03
CA VAL A 128 3.84 -2.61 -11.40
C VAL A 128 2.42 -2.69 -11.94
N ASN A 129 1.86 -1.57 -12.40
CA ASN A 129 0.73 -1.63 -13.31
C ASN A 129 1.22 -1.41 -14.73
N SER A 130 1.11 -2.44 -15.57
CA SER A 130 1.64 -2.47 -16.92
C SER A 130 0.63 -2.10 -18.02
N ALA A 131 -0.54 -1.56 -17.66
CA ALA A 131 -1.56 -1.16 -18.65
C ALA A 131 -1.08 -0.07 -19.62
N GLY A 132 -0.05 0.67 -19.25
CA GLY A 132 0.45 1.79 -20.08
C GLY A 132 -0.31 3.10 -19.85
N PRO A 133 -0.18 4.10 -20.73
CA PRO A 133 -0.80 5.42 -20.59
C PRO A 133 -2.26 5.43 -21.09
N VAL A 134 -3.09 4.53 -20.58
CA VAL A 134 -4.49 4.31 -21.02
C VAL A 134 -5.54 4.96 -20.11
N GLY A 135 -5.12 5.70 -19.09
CA GLY A 135 -5.97 6.30 -18.07
C GLY A 135 -5.57 5.81 -16.67
N GLN A 136 -6.52 5.85 -15.74
CA GLN A 136 -6.26 5.48 -14.35
C GLN A 136 -5.98 3.98 -14.21
N ALA A 137 -4.84 3.65 -13.59
CA ALA A 137 -4.36 2.28 -13.45
C ALA A 137 -3.42 2.17 -12.23
N LEU A 138 -3.92 1.55 -11.15
CA LEU A 138 -3.21 1.50 -9.87
C LEU A 138 -2.16 0.40 -9.84
N ALA A 139 -0.92 0.74 -9.48
CA ALA A 139 0.04 -0.26 -9.01
C ALA A 139 -0.27 -0.66 -7.57
N LEU A 140 -0.68 0.31 -6.73
CA LEU A 140 -1.01 0.08 -5.33
C LEU A 140 -2.30 0.78 -4.91
N PHE A 141 -3.20 0.04 -4.30
CA PHE A 141 -4.29 0.51 -3.47
C PHE A 141 -3.96 0.17 -2.01
N VAL A 142 -3.84 1.15 -1.12
CA VAL A 142 -3.55 0.90 0.30
C VAL A 142 -4.49 1.70 1.20
N ASP A 143 -5.30 1.00 1.98
CA ASP A 143 -6.18 1.56 3.03
C ASP A 143 -5.81 1.06 4.44
N ALA A 144 -4.79 0.23 4.54
CA ALA A 144 -4.24 -0.27 5.80
C ALA A 144 -3.65 0.86 6.66
N ASP A 145 -3.99 0.89 7.96
CA ASP A 145 -3.32 1.77 8.92
C ASP A 145 -1.94 1.20 9.33
N LYS A 146 -0.95 2.08 9.43
CA LYS A 146 0.45 1.76 9.74
C LYS A 146 1.11 0.82 8.72
N ALA A 147 0.72 0.95 7.46
CA ALA A 147 1.42 0.28 6.37
C ALA A 147 2.80 0.91 6.14
N VAL A 148 3.83 0.08 5.94
CA VAL A 148 5.21 0.50 5.72
C VAL A 148 5.76 -0.19 4.48
N PHE A 149 6.31 0.60 3.56
CA PHE A 149 6.99 0.12 2.36
C PHE A 149 8.43 0.62 2.40
N THR A 150 9.40 -0.29 2.39
CA THR A 150 10.83 0.04 2.45
C THR A 150 11.55 -0.51 1.23
N ASN A 151 12.32 0.34 0.54
CA ASN A 151 13.06 -0.04 -0.66
C ASN A 151 12.18 -0.78 -1.69
N CYS A 152 10.95 -0.26 -1.92
CA CYS A 152 10.02 -0.78 -2.91
C CYS A 152 9.95 0.12 -4.14
N LYS A 153 9.53 -0.44 -5.27
CA LYS A 153 9.22 0.33 -6.47
C LYS A 153 7.72 0.30 -6.76
N PHE A 154 7.17 1.44 -7.16
CA PHE A 154 5.78 1.59 -7.62
C PHE A 154 5.82 2.18 -9.01
N LEU A 155 5.53 1.34 -10.00
CA LEU A 155 5.70 1.68 -11.41
C LEU A 155 4.33 1.70 -12.11
N GLY A 156 3.98 2.85 -12.66
CA GLY A 156 2.69 3.04 -13.33
C GLY A 156 2.67 4.29 -14.20
N ASN A 157 1.48 4.77 -14.48
CA ASN A 157 1.23 5.99 -15.24
C ASN A 157 0.28 6.91 -14.46
N GLN A 158 -0.94 7.14 -14.93
CA GLN A 158 -1.93 7.90 -14.17
C GLN A 158 -2.40 7.10 -12.96
N ASP A 159 -2.46 7.74 -11.79
CA ASP A 159 -3.01 7.16 -10.55
C ASP A 159 -2.20 5.95 -9.99
N THR A 160 -0.88 5.96 -10.06
CA THR A 160 -0.04 4.82 -9.65
C THR A 160 -0.28 4.34 -8.21
N ILE A 161 -0.38 5.27 -7.23
CA ILE A 161 -0.61 4.96 -5.81
C ILE A 161 -1.90 5.63 -5.33
N PHE A 162 -2.87 4.84 -4.91
CA PHE A 162 -4.02 5.30 -4.15
C PHE A 162 -3.80 5.07 -2.65
N SER A 163 -3.42 6.15 -1.95
CA SER A 163 -3.34 6.21 -0.49
C SER A 163 -4.74 6.43 0.06
N SER A 164 -5.45 5.33 0.31
CA SER A 164 -6.84 5.32 0.76
C SER A 164 -6.94 5.30 2.30
N GLY A 165 -8.18 5.26 2.80
CA GLY A 165 -8.44 5.22 4.24
C GLY A 165 -8.28 6.59 4.92
N GLU A 166 -9.39 7.26 5.20
CA GLU A 166 -9.42 8.63 5.75
C GLU A 166 -8.64 8.79 7.06
N THR A 167 -8.46 7.70 7.82
CA THR A 167 -7.70 7.69 9.09
C THR A 167 -6.42 6.87 9.00
N SER A 168 -6.11 6.28 7.84
CA SER A 168 -4.93 5.43 7.67
C SER A 168 -3.64 6.26 7.59
N ARG A 169 -2.56 5.66 8.10
CA ARG A 169 -1.20 6.21 8.10
C ARG A 169 -0.29 5.27 7.36
N GLN A 170 0.48 5.81 6.44
CA GLN A 170 1.36 5.04 5.58
C GLN A 170 2.75 5.65 5.55
N LEU A 171 3.77 4.82 5.45
CA LEU A 171 5.16 5.23 5.28
C LEU A 171 5.75 4.55 4.05
N PHE A 172 6.27 5.36 3.14
CA PHE A 172 7.08 4.94 2.02
C PHE A 172 8.52 5.41 2.30
N ASP A 173 9.41 4.47 2.54
CA ASP A 173 10.78 4.76 2.96
C ASP A 173 11.79 4.26 1.93
N HIS A 174 12.63 5.15 1.39
CA HIS A 174 13.61 4.83 0.33
C HIS A 174 12.98 4.15 -0.90
N CYS A 175 11.74 4.52 -1.24
CA CYS A 175 11.03 3.93 -2.38
C CYS A 175 11.30 4.70 -3.69
N PHE A 176 11.15 3.99 -4.80
CA PHE A 176 11.09 4.58 -6.13
C PHE A 176 9.65 4.58 -6.62
N ILE A 177 9.14 5.74 -7.01
CA ILE A 177 7.75 5.92 -7.45
C ILE A 177 7.74 6.67 -8.77
N GLU A 178 7.05 6.14 -9.77
CA GLU A 178 6.91 6.82 -11.05
C GLU A 178 5.47 6.89 -11.56
N GLY A 179 5.18 7.93 -12.31
CA GLY A 179 3.87 8.09 -12.94
C GLY A 179 3.78 9.29 -13.87
N THR A 180 2.57 9.53 -14.36
CA THR A 180 2.27 10.64 -15.27
C THR A 180 1.40 11.71 -14.62
N THR A 181 0.15 11.41 -14.31
CA THR A 181 -0.85 12.36 -13.78
C THR A 181 -1.40 11.86 -12.45
N ASP A 182 -1.42 12.75 -11.43
CA ASP A 182 -2.03 12.47 -10.12
C ASP A 182 -1.57 11.13 -9.52
N PHE A 183 -0.32 10.76 -9.81
CA PHE A 183 0.14 9.38 -9.58
C PHE A 183 0.37 9.04 -8.12
N ILE A 184 0.21 10.00 -7.20
CA ILE A 184 0.09 9.81 -5.76
C ILE A 184 -1.17 10.54 -5.31
N PHE A 185 -2.23 9.82 -4.98
CA PHE A 185 -3.52 10.45 -4.70
C PHE A 185 -4.28 9.77 -3.56
N GLY A 186 -5.33 10.45 -3.05
CA GLY A 186 -6.24 9.90 -2.06
C GLY A 186 -6.35 10.68 -0.75
N PRO A 187 -7.15 10.17 0.20
CA PRO A 187 -7.45 10.82 1.48
C PRO A 187 -6.48 10.46 2.61
N GLY A 188 -5.65 9.44 2.46
CA GLY A 188 -4.79 8.91 3.53
C GLY A 188 -3.72 9.90 4.00
N THR A 189 -3.20 9.65 5.20
CA THR A 189 -1.99 10.34 5.68
C THR A 189 -0.77 9.51 5.28
N ALA A 190 0.06 10.01 4.39
CA ALA A 190 1.22 9.29 3.89
C ALA A 190 2.49 10.12 4.00
N VAL A 191 3.56 9.52 4.52
CA VAL A 191 4.91 10.08 4.53
C VAL A 191 5.76 9.35 3.50
N PHE A 192 6.37 10.12 2.61
CA PHE A 192 7.34 9.66 1.62
C PHE A 192 8.70 10.15 2.11
N ASN A 193 9.54 9.26 2.64
CA ASN A 193 10.82 9.58 3.23
C ASN A 193 11.96 9.10 2.33
N ALA A 194 12.86 10.00 1.96
CA ALA A 194 14.03 9.70 1.13
C ALA A 194 13.69 8.93 -0.16
N CYS A 195 12.51 9.20 -0.74
CA CYS A 195 12.04 8.55 -1.97
C CYS A 195 12.55 9.26 -3.23
N THR A 196 12.70 8.50 -4.31
CA THR A 196 12.85 9.05 -5.66
C THR A 196 11.50 9.05 -6.36
N ILE A 197 11.03 10.22 -6.78
CA ILE A 197 9.75 10.43 -7.45
C ILE A 197 10.02 10.83 -8.90
N ARG A 198 9.77 9.92 -9.86
CA ARG A 198 10.01 10.17 -11.29
C ARG A 198 8.74 10.57 -12.01
N CYS A 199 8.75 11.75 -12.61
CA CYS A 199 7.66 12.31 -13.38
C CYS A 199 7.87 12.05 -14.88
N LYS A 200 6.93 11.36 -15.52
CA LYS A 200 7.04 10.90 -16.92
C LYS A 200 6.32 11.79 -17.92
N SER A 201 5.50 12.73 -17.48
CA SER A 201 4.75 13.64 -18.37
C SER A 201 4.55 15.02 -17.74
N ASN A 202 4.18 15.99 -18.58
CA ASN A 202 3.73 17.31 -18.16
C ASN A 202 2.39 17.19 -17.43
N SER A 203 2.40 17.18 -16.09
CA SER A 203 1.18 17.01 -15.31
C SER A 203 1.40 17.33 -13.81
N PHE A 204 0.71 16.60 -12.93
CA PHE A 204 0.67 16.81 -11.49
C PHE A 204 1.22 15.58 -10.76
N ILE A 205 2.03 15.78 -9.73
CA ILE A 205 2.57 14.68 -8.90
C ILE A 205 1.47 14.15 -7.99
N THR A 206 0.82 15.06 -7.24
CA THR A 206 -0.13 14.68 -6.20
C THR A 206 -1.55 15.17 -6.45
N ALA A 207 -2.54 14.38 -6.04
CA ALA A 207 -3.95 14.72 -5.97
C ALA A 207 -4.54 14.33 -4.62
N ALA A 208 -4.18 15.08 -3.58
CA ALA A 208 -4.67 14.81 -2.23
C ALA A 208 -6.17 15.11 -2.09
N SER A 209 -6.85 14.33 -1.26
CA SER A 209 -8.25 14.54 -0.87
C SER A 209 -8.44 14.42 0.65
N THR A 210 -7.50 14.97 1.40
CA THR A 210 -7.48 14.93 2.86
C THR A 210 -8.83 15.36 3.44
N PRO A 211 -9.46 14.56 4.31
CA PRO A 211 -10.75 14.91 4.91
C PRO A 211 -10.68 16.16 5.78
N LYS A 212 -11.81 16.87 5.85
CA LYS A 212 -11.96 17.99 6.79
C LYS A 212 -11.67 17.53 8.22
N GLY A 213 -10.82 18.26 8.92
CA GLY A 213 -10.45 17.95 10.30
C GLY A 213 -9.16 17.12 10.44
N ASN A 214 -8.72 16.42 9.41
CA ASN A 214 -7.44 15.74 9.45
C ASN A 214 -6.29 16.76 9.43
N LYS A 215 -5.38 16.62 10.39
CA LYS A 215 -4.26 17.54 10.57
C LYS A 215 -3.17 17.34 9.51
N TYR A 216 -3.01 16.13 9.00
CA TYR A 216 -1.97 15.74 8.07
C TYR A 216 -2.55 15.08 6.82
N GLY A 217 -1.88 15.24 5.69
CA GLY A 217 -2.12 14.56 4.43
C GLY A 217 -0.83 13.94 3.89
N PHE A 218 -0.38 14.33 2.69
CA PHE A 218 0.87 13.85 2.13
C PHE A 218 2.06 14.70 2.58
N VAL A 219 3.14 14.04 2.99
CA VAL A 219 4.40 14.69 3.39
C VAL A 219 5.54 14.02 2.64
N PHE A 220 6.24 14.79 1.81
CA PHE A 220 7.47 14.38 1.15
C PHE A 220 8.65 14.94 1.95
N LEU A 221 9.48 14.06 2.49
CA LEU A 221 10.61 14.39 3.34
C LEU A 221 11.91 13.91 2.69
N ASP A 222 12.83 14.81 2.45
CA ASP A 222 14.15 14.50 1.87
C ASP A 222 14.09 13.73 0.53
N CYS A 223 13.02 13.95 -0.26
CA CYS A 223 12.81 13.25 -1.53
C CYS A 223 13.56 13.92 -2.69
N SER A 224 13.96 13.10 -3.67
CA SER A 224 14.45 13.54 -4.97
C SER A 224 13.33 13.46 -6.01
N ILE A 225 12.86 14.61 -6.48
CA ILE A 225 11.89 14.66 -7.58
C ILE A 225 12.67 14.77 -8.87
N THR A 226 12.42 13.85 -9.80
CA THR A 226 13.06 13.82 -11.12
C THR A 226 12.02 13.93 -12.23
N ALA A 227 12.43 14.36 -13.39
CA ALA A 227 11.56 14.52 -14.55
C ALA A 227 12.27 13.97 -15.80
N ASP A 228 11.53 13.24 -16.62
CA ASP A 228 12.05 12.79 -17.91
C ASP A 228 12.35 14.01 -18.81
N SER A 229 13.23 13.85 -19.78
CA SER A 229 13.70 14.96 -20.62
C SER A 229 12.58 15.68 -21.39
N VAL A 230 11.46 15.00 -21.62
CA VAL A 230 10.27 15.56 -22.28
C VAL A 230 9.38 16.37 -21.35
N VAL A 231 9.62 16.32 -20.05
CA VAL A 231 8.81 17.01 -19.04
C VAL A 231 9.35 18.40 -18.80
N THR A 232 8.57 19.40 -19.16
CA THR A 232 8.92 20.83 -19.05
C THR A 232 7.95 21.64 -18.19
N LYS A 233 6.78 21.05 -17.84
CA LYS A 233 5.73 21.69 -17.05
C LYS A 233 5.19 20.72 -16.02
N LEU A 234 5.64 20.84 -14.79
CA LEU A 234 5.27 19.97 -13.68
C LEU A 234 4.67 20.79 -12.54
N SER A 235 3.54 20.35 -12.01
CA SER A 235 3.00 20.87 -10.75
C SER A 235 3.24 19.86 -9.62
N LEU A 236 3.57 20.37 -8.43
CA LEU A 236 3.76 19.53 -7.23
C LEU A 236 2.47 18.82 -6.82
N GLY A 237 1.32 19.45 -7.16
CA GLY A 237 0.02 18.82 -6.97
C GLY A 237 -1.15 19.75 -7.17
N ARG A 238 -2.33 19.14 -7.02
CA ARG A 238 -3.62 19.81 -7.07
C ARG A 238 -4.61 19.15 -6.09
N PRO A 239 -5.56 19.92 -5.49
CA PRO A 239 -6.49 19.38 -4.50
C PRO A 239 -7.65 18.65 -5.21
N TRP A 240 -7.66 17.33 -5.11
CA TRP A 240 -8.78 16.54 -5.63
C TRP A 240 -10.09 16.83 -4.90
N ARG A 241 -9.99 17.20 -3.62
CA ARG A 241 -11.12 17.64 -2.79
C ARG A 241 -10.72 18.83 -1.93
N ASN A 242 -11.70 19.54 -1.39
CA ASN A 242 -11.48 20.59 -0.39
C ASN A 242 -10.71 19.99 0.81
N TYR A 243 -9.94 20.82 1.50
CA TYR A 243 -9.08 20.47 2.64
C TYR A 243 -7.87 19.61 2.31
N ALA A 244 -7.57 19.36 1.04
CA ALA A 244 -6.37 18.64 0.61
C ALA A 244 -5.11 19.22 1.25
N ARG A 245 -4.19 18.33 1.69
CA ARG A 245 -2.94 18.71 2.34
C ARG A 245 -1.76 17.99 1.71
N THR A 246 -0.76 18.77 1.27
CA THR A 246 0.48 18.22 0.73
C THR A 246 1.65 19.13 1.11
N VAL A 247 2.74 18.54 1.61
CA VAL A 247 3.93 19.27 2.03
C VAL A 247 5.18 18.63 1.40
N PHE A 248 6.04 19.47 0.80
CA PHE A 248 7.38 19.07 0.36
C PHE A 248 8.42 19.73 1.28
N PHE A 249 9.19 18.91 1.98
CA PHE A 249 10.15 19.33 3.00
C PHE A 249 11.53 18.83 2.67
N ARG A 250 12.49 19.75 2.42
CA ARG A 250 13.87 19.45 2.04
C ARG A 250 14.02 18.55 0.80
N CYS A 251 13.10 18.67 -0.12
CA CYS A 251 13.14 17.92 -1.38
C CYS A 251 14.04 18.61 -2.42
N GLN A 252 14.59 17.82 -3.33
CA GLN A 252 15.24 18.32 -4.52
C GLN A 252 14.22 18.39 -5.65
N LEU A 253 14.00 19.56 -6.24
CA LEU A 253 12.98 19.81 -7.26
C LEU A 253 13.61 20.10 -8.63
N PRO A 254 13.18 19.44 -9.72
CA PRO A 254 13.72 19.64 -11.06
C PRO A 254 13.25 20.97 -11.66
N ALA A 255 13.96 21.44 -12.68
CA ALA A 255 13.63 22.67 -13.40
C ALA A 255 12.23 22.67 -14.04
N ALA A 256 11.67 21.50 -14.29
CA ALA A 256 10.34 21.33 -14.85
C ALA A 256 9.21 21.84 -13.93
N VAL A 257 9.45 22.00 -12.62
CA VAL A 257 8.42 22.52 -11.70
C VAL A 257 8.07 23.96 -12.10
N THR A 258 6.80 24.17 -12.42
CA THR A 258 6.31 25.49 -12.87
C THR A 258 6.49 26.54 -11.78
N PRO A 259 6.62 27.82 -12.13
CA PRO A 259 6.71 28.90 -11.14
C PRO A 259 5.52 28.92 -10.17
N ALA A 260 4.30 28.62 -10.62
CA ALA A 260 3.11 28.53 -9.78
C ALA A 260 3.21 27.39 -8.73
N GLY A 261 3.89 26.31 -9.06
CA GLY A 261 4.12 25.14 -8.20
C GLY A 261 2.90 24.25 -8.00
N TRP A 262 1.73 24.84 -7.84
CA TRP A 262 0.47 24.17 -7.51
C TRP A 262 -0.66 24.61 -8.45
N ASP A 263 -1.71 23.82 -8.54
CA ASP A 263 -2.91 24.08 -9.31
C ASP A 263 -4.14 23.91 -8.41
N ASN A 264 -5.22 24.62 -8.69
CA ASN A 264 -6.45 24.61 -7.87
C ASN A 264 -7.52 23.60 -8.37
N TRP A 265 -7.18 22.76 -9.34
CA TRP A 265 -8.13 21.83 -9.99
C TRP A 265 -9.24 22.58 -10.80
N GLY A 266 -9.00 23.80 -11.25
CA GLY A 266 -10.03 24.64 -11.86
C GLY A 266 -11.17 25.03 -10.91
N ASN A 267 -10.99 24.89 -9.60
CA ASN A 267 -11.99 25.20 -8.58
C ASN A 267 -11.43 26.17 -7.53
N PRO A 268 -11.80 27.46 -7.58
CA PRO A 268 -11.33 28.46 -6.61
C PRO A 268 -11.72 28.18 -5.16
N GLU A 269 -12.76 27.37 -4.90
CA GLU A 269 -13.13 27.01 -3.52
C GLU A 269 -12.07 26.14 -2.85
N ASN A 270 -11.29 25.40 -3.63
CA ASN A 270 -10.16 24.64 -3.12
C ASN A 270 -9.09 25.54 -2.49
N GLU A 271 -8.88 26.74 -3.04
CA GLU A 271 -7.89 27.69 -2.57
C GLU A 271 -8.16 28.16 -1.13
N LYS A 272 -9.44 28.16 -0.70
CA LYS A 272 -9.86 28.59 0.64
C LYS A 272 -9.55 27.54 1.71
N THR A 273 -9.31 26.30 1.33
CA THR A 273 -9.25 25.17 2.28
C THR A 273 -8.02 24.28 2.13
N ALA A 274 -7.39 24.27 0.97
CA ALA A 274 -6.18 23.50 0.74
C ALA A 274 -5.02 24.00 1.61
N TYR A 275 -4.18 23.08 2.07
CA TYR A 275 -2.94 23.39 2.77
C TYR A 275 -1.76 22.78 2.01
N TYR A 276 -1.14 23.59 1.18
CA TYR A 276 0.01 23.21 0.37
C TYR A 276 1.22 24.01 0.81
N ALA A 277 2.31 23.32 1.13
CA ALA A 277 3.49 23.97 1.68
C ALA A 277 4.79 23.38 1.14
N GLU A 278 5.79 24.25 1.10
CA GLU A 278 7.15 23.91 0.75
C GLU A 278 8.10 24.47 1.81
N TYR A 279 9.12 23.68 2.20
CA TYR A 279 10.11 24.13 3.17
C TYR A 279 11.49 23.60 2.87
N LYS A 280 12.46 24.52 2.74
CA LYS A 280 13.88 24.21 2.49
C LYS A 280 14.13 23.27 1.31
N ASN A 281 13.27 23.30 0.29
CA ASN A 281 13.52 22.58 -0.95
C ASN A 281 14.72 23.20 -1.69
N THR A 282 15.41 22.38 -2.48
CA THR A 282 16.59 22.73 -3.27
C THR A 282 16.38 22.41 -4.75
N GLY A 283 17.35 22.77 -5.58
CA GLY A 283 17.28 22.54 -7.02
C GLY A 283 16.59 23.67 -7.79
N PRO A 284 16.66 23.64 -9.12
CA PRO A 284 16.19 24.73 -9.97
C PRO A 284 14.68 24.96 -9.90
N GLY A 285 13.91 23.94 -9.55
CA GLY A 285 12.45 24.04 -9.37
C GLY A 285 12.01 24.60 -8.02
N ALA A 286 12.93 24.85 -7.08
CA ALA A 286 12.61 25.31 -5.74
C ALA A 286 12.47 26.84 -5.61
N ALA A 287 12.49 27.58 -6.73
CA ALA A 287 12.38 29.04 -6.74
C ALA A 287 10.96 29.49 -6.33
N ALA A 288 10.76 29.71 -5.04
CA ALA A 288 9.44 29.95 -4.43
C ALA A 288 8.81 31.32 -4.74
N GLY A 289 9.55 32.28 -5.34
CA GLY A 289 9.11 33.68 -5.48
C GLY A 289 7.88 33.93 -6.39
N LYS A 290 7.44 32.90 -7.12
CA LYS A 290 6.28 32.98 -8.01
C LYS A 290 5.22 31.90 -7.71
N ARG A 291 5.29 31.25 -6.57
CA ARG A 291 4.28 30.28 -6.13
C ARG A 291 2.93 30.95 -5.98
N VAL A 292 1.86 30.16 -6.18
CA VAL A 292 0.50 30.61 -5.81
C VAL A 292 0.48 31.05 -4.34
N LYS A 293 -0.44 31.93 -4.00
CA LYS A 293 -0.47 32.58 -2.66
C LYS A 293 -1.54 31.99 -1.73
N TRP A 294 -2.25 31.00 -2.19
CA TRP A 294 -3.26 30.27 -1.42
C TRP A 294 -2.74 28.96 -0.82
#